data_b5baee989893d00760eb085cf90ecaee
#
_entry.id   b5baee989893d00760eb085cf90ecaee
#
_cell.length_a   1.000
_cell.length_b   1.000
_cell.length_c   1.000
_cell.angle_alpha   90.00
_cell.angle_beta   90.00
_cell.angle_gamma   90.00
#
_symmetry.space_group_name_H-M   'P 1'
#
loop_
_entity.id
_entity.type
_entity.pdbx_description
1 polymer ?
#
loop_
_entity_poly.entity_id
_entity_poly.type
_entity_poly.pdbx_seq_one_letter_code
_entity_poly.pdbx_strand_id
1 'polypeptide(L)'
;MKMKKVLFAGLLAVAALSVSAQNVIKNEKFAAEVANKVTNANKAAAGEWFIMNNEAAGTTTIAWEQTGDAQYPNAMKIDNSGAAKNTSWYKTFVGQRLTDGLEKGVYVLTFYAKAKEAGAQVGAYIKQTNEEKGDNGKYETTFFMRRDYDADAQPNASGAQYNFKIKEAGKWTKVVVYYDMSKVVNAINSKKSNPDLEVDDVDADDAILKDCYLAILSQSKGGVVEISDVVLRKVK
;
A
#
# COMPACT_ATOMS: atom_id res chain seq x y z
N MET A 1 -3.65 -23.23 -67.81
CA MET A 1 -3.93 -23.93 -66.56
C MET A 1 -3.32 -23.08 -65.38
N LYS A 2 -4.15 -22.34 -64.67
CA LYS A 2 -3.69 -21.43 -63.56
C LYS A 2 -3.78 -22.17 -62.25
N MET A 3 -2.65 -22.44 -61.63
CA MET A 3 -2.58 -23.02 -60.30
C MET A 3 -2.91 -21.94 -59.25
N LYS A 4 -3.99 -22.17 -58.49
CA LYS A 4 -4.34 -21.35 -57.30
C LYS A 4 -3.42 -21.75 -56.15
N LYS A 5 -2.64 -20.79 -55.66
CA LYS A 5 -1.89 -20.92 -54.40
C LYS A 5 -2.88 -20.78 -53.25
N VAL A 6 -3.07 -21.83 -52.50
CA VAL A 6 -3.81 -21.80 -51.23
C VAL A 6 -2.83 -21.34 -50.17
N LEU A 7 -3.06 -20.14 -49.61
CA LEU A 7 -2.33 -19.64 -48.47
C LEU A 7 -2.98 -20.24 -47.21
N PHE A 8 -2.28 -21.15 -46.55
CA PHE A 8 -2.63 -21.57 -45.19
C PHE A 8 -2.13 -20.50 -44.21
N ALA A 9 -3.04 -19.65 -43.75
CA ALA A 9 -2.78 -18.80 -42.61
C ALA A 9 -2.96 -19.62 -41.33
N GLY A 10 -1.85 -20.11 -40.79
CA GLY A 10 -1.84 -20.75 -39.50
C GLY A 10 -2.05 -19.69 -38.39
N LEU A 11 -3.24 -19.70 -37.83
CA LEU A 11 -3.54 -18.92 -36.60
C LEU A 11 -2.84 -19.60 -35.43
N LEU A 12 -1.65 -19.13 -35.08
CA LEU A 12 -1.04 -19.45 -33.79
C LEU A 12 -1.83 -18.69 -32.73
N ALA A 13 -2.81 -19.35 -32.14
CA ALA A 13 -3.41 -18.93 -30.89
C ALA A 13 -2.35 -19.14 -29.82
N VAL A 14 -1.57 -18.10 -29.52
CA VAL A 14 -0.78 -18.00 -28.29
C VAL A 14 -1.80 -17.88 -27.16
N ALA A 15 -2.17 -19.02 -26.57
CA ALA A 15 -2.83 -19.06 -25.29
C ALA A 15 -1.83 -18.46 -24.28
N ALA A 16 -1.93 -17.15 -24.05
CA ALA A 16 -1.31 -16.53 -22.90
C ALA A 16 -1.97 -17.17 -21.67
N LEU A 17 -1.33 -18.19 -21.13
CA LEU A 17 -1.59 -18.64 -19.76
C LEU A 17 -1.23 -17.45 -18.87
N SER A 18 -2.21 -16.57 -18.69
CA SER A 18 -2.17 -15.62 -17.60
C SER A 18 -2.25 -16.46 -16.32
N VAL A 19 -1.10 -16.82 -15.77
CA VAL A 19 -1.04 -17.21 -14.38
C VAL A 19 -1.55 -15.97 -13.64
N SER A 20 -2.83 -16.00 -13.28
CA SER A 20 -3.44 -14.97 -12.47
C SER A 20 -2.68 -14.97 -11.15
N ALA A 21 -1.74 -14.04 -10.99
CA ALA A 21 -0.99 -13.93 -9.75
C ALA A 21 -2.00 -13.75 -8.61
N GLN A 22 -1.95 -14.66 -7.64
CA GLN A 22 -2.89 -14.69 -6.53
C GLN A 22 -2.81 -13.38 -5.76
N ASN A 23 -3.98 -12.84 -5.37
CA ASN A 23 -4.03 -11.71 -4.44
C ASN A 23 -3.48 -12.16 -3.08
N VAL A 24 -2.50 -11.43 -2.58
CA VAL A 24 -1.90 -11.69 -1.26
C VAL A 24 -2.82 -11.18 -0.14
N ILE A 25 -3.62 -10.14 -0.42
CA ILE A 25 -4.52 -9.53 0.56
C ILE A 25 -5.72 -10.44 0.82
N LYS A 26 -6.05 -10.63 2.09
CA LYS A 26 -7.26 -11.33 2.55
C LYS A 26 -8.36 -10.32 2.86
N ASN A 27 -9.63 -10.74 2.69
CA ASN A 27 -10.78 -9.84 2.90
C ASN A 27 -10.60 -8.49 2.19
N GLU A 28 -10.18 -8.54 0.92
CA GLU A 28 -9.81 -7.38 0.10
C GLU A 28 -10.93 -6.36 -0.07
N LYS A 29 -12.19 -6.81 -0.01
CA LYS A 29 -13.40 -6.00 -0.12
C LYS A 29 -14.01 -5.61 1.22
N PHE A 30 -13.31 -5.91 2.32
CA PHE A 30 -13.82 -5.68 3.66
C PHE A 30 -15.21 -6.28 3.91
N ALA A 31 -15.50 -7.45 3.31
CA ALA A 31 -16.76 -8.15 3.46
C ALA A 31 -17.05 -8.58 4.91
N ALA A 32 -15.97 -8.88 5.67
CA ALA A 32 -16.02 -9.04 7.11
C ALA A 32 -15.58 -7.75 7.80
N GLU A 33 -16.20 -7.40 8.90
CA GLU A 33 -15.87 -6.24 9.73
C GLU A 33 -14.40 -6.28 10.18
N VAL A 34 -13.77 -5.10 10.17
CA VAL A 34 -12.42 -4.89 10.69
C VAL A 34 -12.50 -4.04 11.96
N ALA A 35 -12.40 -4.68 13.09
CA ALA A 35 -12.48 -4.03 14.41
C ALA A 35 -11.21 -4.19 15.25
N ASN A 36 -10.24 -5.01 14.79
CA ASN A 36 -9.00 -5.29 15.53
C ASN A 36 -8.11 -4.05 15.64
N LYS A 37 -8.03 -3.47 16.84
CA LYS A 37 -7.18 -2.30 17.14
C LYS A 37 -5.90 -2.75 17.82
N VAL A 38 -4.77 -2.39 17.26
CA VAL A 38 -3.45 -2.74 17.80
C VAL A 38 -2.58 -1.50 17.99
N THR A 39 -1.67 -1.55 18.94
CA THR A 39 -0.66 -0.51 19.18
C THR A 39 0.67 -0.81 18.47
N ASN A 40 0.83 -2.05 17.98
CA ASN A 40 1.97 -2.48 17.19
C ASN A 40 1.51 -3.54 16.19
N ALA A 41 2.00 -3.47 14.95
CA ALA A 41 1.63 -4.39 13.88
C ALA A 41 1.95 -5.86 14.18
N ASN A 42 2.97 -6.15 14.99
CA ASN A 42 3.29 -7.51 15.43
C ASN A 42 2.22 -8.18 16.31
N LYS A 43 1.25 -7.40 16.81
CA LYS A 43 0.10 -7.91 17.57
C LYS A 43 -1.04 -8.42 16.67
N ALA A 44 -1.03 -8.06 15.39
CA ALA A 44 -2.01 -8.58 14.44
C ALA A 44 -1.61 -9.99 13.98
N ALA A 45 -2.59 -10.85 13.74
CA ALA A 45 -2.34 -12.15 13.13
C ALA A 45 -2.00 -12.00 11.64
N ALA A 46 -1.26 -12.96 11.10
CA ALA A 46 -0.91 -12.99 9.69
C ALA A 46 -2.17 -13.09 8.81
N GLY A 47 -2.27 -12.24 7.80
CA GLY A 47 -3.43 -12.15 6.90
C GLY A 47 -4.64 -11.42 7.49
N GLU A 48 -4.56 -10.90 8.69
CA GLU A 48 -5.62 -10.18 9.35
C GLU A 48 -5.49 -8.67 9.15
N TRP A 49 -6.61 -8.02 8.84
CA TRP A 49 -6.68 -6.57 8.86
C TRP A 49 -6.69 -6.04 10.30
N PHE A 50 -6.01 -4.93 10.50
CA PHE A 50 -5.96 -4.26 11.80
C PHE A 50 -6.02 -2.73 11.65
N ILE A 51 -6.43 -2.07 12.70
CA ILE A 51 -6.38 -0.64 12.84
C ILE A 51 -5.21 -0.30 13.77
N MET A 52 -4.19 0.36 13.23
CA MET A 52 -3.14 0.94 14.05
C MET A 52 -3.72 2.17 14.74
N ASN A 53 -3.89 2.07 16.03
CA ASN A 53 -4.37 3.18 16.84
C ASN A 53 -3.24 3.68 17.75
N ASN A 54 -2.74 4.86 17.43
CA ASN A 54 -1.85 5.55 18.35
C ASN A 54 -2.66 6.59 19.14
N GLU A 55 -2.89 6.33 20.43
CA GLU A 55 -3.67 7.20 21.30
C GLU A 55 -3.13 8.64 21.37
N ALA A 56 -1.81 8.83 21.19
CA ALA A 56 -1.22 10.16 21.07
C ALA A 56 -1.67 10.89 19.79
N ALA A 57 -2.22 10.17 18.81
CA ALA A 57 -2.80 10.74 17.62
C ALA A 57 -4.28 11.17 17.79
N GLY A 58 -4.85 10.98 18.94
CA GLY A 58 -6.19 11.22 19.54
C GLY A 58 -7.36 11.79 18.73
N THR A 59 -7.15 12.20 17.50
CA THR A 59 -8.12 12.92 16.67
C THR A 59 -8.37 12.27 15.32
N THR A 60 -7.67 11.18 15.02
CA THR A 60 -7.92 10.37 13.82
C THR A 60 -8.73 9.14 14.22
N THR A 61 -9.84 8.91 13.56
CA THR A 61 -10.63 7.69 13.76
C THR A 61 -10.60 6.82 12.52
N ILE A 62 -10.58 5.50 12.73
CA ILE A 62 -10.72 4.52 11.66
C ILE A 62 -11.85 3.59 12.04
N ALA A 63 -12.77 3.38 11.11
CA ALA A 63 -13.91 2.49 11.27
C ALA A 63 -14.20 1.73 9.97
N TRP A 64 -14.63 0.50 10.13
CA TRP A 64 -15.31 -0.23 9.07
C TRP A 64 -16.73 0.33 8.89
N GLU A 65 -17.19 0.45 7.64
CA GLU A 65 -18.54 0.92 7.37
C GLU A 65 -19.13 0.27 6.10
N GLN A 66 -20.44 0.19 6.06
CA GLN A 66 -21.20 -0.08 4.84
C GLN A 66 -21.42 1.24 4.11
N THR A 67 -20.99 1.29 2.84
CA THR A 67 -20.97 2.54 2.07
C THR A 67 -22.32 2.86 1.40
N GLY A 68 -23.18 1.85 1.22
CA GLY A 68 -24.37 1.93 0.38
C GLY A 68 -24.09 1.91 -1.13
N ASP A 69 -22.83 1.83 -1.55
CA ASP A 69 -22.43 1.73 -2.95
C ASP A 69 -22.45 0.26 -3.41
N ALA A 70 -23.13 -0.04 -4.51
CA ALA A 70 -23.28 -1.41 -5.00
C ALA A 70 -21.95 -2.03 -5.47
N GLN A 71 -21.02 -1.21 -5.97
CA GLN A 71 -19.71 -1.67 -6.44
C GLN A 71 -18.71 -1.82 -5.29
N TYR A 72 -18.80 -0.94 -4.30
CA TYR A 72 -17.91 -0.91 -3.12
C TYR A 72 -18.75 -0.93 -1.84
N PRO A 73 -19.44 -2.05 -1.53
CA PRO A 73 -20.43 -2.08 -0.47
C PRO A 73 -19.86 -1.86 0.93
N ASN A 74 -18.59 -2.14 1.13
CA ASN A 74 -17.91 -1.97 2.41
C ASN A 74 -16.59 -1.22 2.22
N ALA A 75 -16.21 -0.45 3.23
CA ALA A 75 -14.97 0.32 3.23
C ALA A 75 -14.37 0.46 4.63
N MET A 76 -13.09 0.77 4.67
CA MET A 76 -12.44 1.35 5.84
C MET A 76 -12.43 2.86 5.69
N LYS A 77 -13.06 3.56 6.62
CA LYS A 77 -13.07 5.01 6.68
C LYS A 77 -11.99 5.52 7.61
N ILE A 78 -11.13 6.38 7.11
CA ILE A 78 -10.10 7.09 7.86
C ILE A 78 -10.53 8.55 7.96
N ASP A 79 -10.88 9.00 9.15
CA ASP A 79 -11.33 10.36 9.41
C ASP A 79 -10.27 11.13 10.20
N ASN A 80 -9.61 12.05 9.52
CA ASN A 80 -8.62 12.97 10.06
C ASN A 80 -9.19 14.37 10.32
N SER A 81 -10.49 14.56 10.33
CA SER A 81 -11.12 15.88 10.50
C SER A 81 -10.75 16.55 11.83
N GLY A 82 -10.54 15.76 12.89
CA GLY A 82 -10.03 16.24 14.18
C GLY A 82 -8.52 16.49 14.23
N ALA A 83 -7.77 16.06 13.20
CA ALA A 83 -6.30 16.02 13.22
C ALA A 83 -5.61 17.33 12.79
N ALA A 84 -6.33 18.43 12.61
CA ALA A 84 -5.79 19.70 12.11
C ALA A 84 -4.59 20.23 12.95
N LYS A 85 -4.52 19.88 14.23
CA LYS A 85 -3.43 20.22 15.14
C LYS A 85 -2.51 19.05 15.49
N ASN A 86 -2.81 17.85 14.99
CA ASN A 86 -2.08 16.65 15.34
C ASN A 86 -0.91 16.43 14.37
N THR A 87 0.30 16.37 14.88
CA THR A 87 1.52 16.08 14.11
C THR A 87 1.78 14.59 13.92
N SER A 88 1.00 13.71 14.57
CA SER A 88 1.21 12.26 14.56
C SER A 88 0.14 11.48 13.80
N TRP A 89 -0.64 12.14 12.96
CA TRP A 89 -1.70 11.52 12.13
C TRP A 89 -1.22 10.30 11.31
N TYR A 90 0.04 10.28 10.91
CA TYR A 90 0.66 9.17 10.16
C TYR A 90 0.80 7.89 10.98
N LYS A 91 0.60 7.94 12.30
CA LYS A 91 0.65 6.78 13.20
C LYS A 91 -0.68 6.05 13.30
N THR A 92 -1.71 6.55 12.63
CA THR A 92 -3.05 5.93 12.60
C THR A 92 -3.36 5.53 11.16
N PHE A 93 -3.48 4.23 10.91
CA PHE A 93 -3.68 3.66 9.58
C PHE A 93 -4.43 2.32 9.67
N VAL A 94 -5.01 1.90 8.57
CA VAL A 94 -5.46 0.54 8.38
C VAL A 94 -4.34 -0.28 7.76
N GLY A 95 -4.08 -1.46 8.32
CA GLY A 95 -3.02 -2.34 7.83
C GLY A 95 -3.44 -3.78 7.74
N GLN A 96 -2.73 -4.55 6.94
CA GLN A 96 -2.82 -6.01 6.95
C GLN A 96 -1.43 -6.59 7.08
N ARG A 97 -1.25 -7.46 8.10
CA ARG A 97 -0.03 -8.24 8.20
C ARG A 97 -0.03 -9.26 7.07
N LEU A 98 1.00 -9.21 6.22
CA LEU A 98 1.07 -10.05 5.05
C LEU A 98 1.42 -11.48 5.47
N THR A 99 0.85 -12.44 4.77
CA THR A 99 1.05 -13.87 5.06
C THR A 99 2.33 -14.36 4.43
N ASP A 100 2.78 -15.54 4.88
CA ASP A 100 3.82 -16.31 4.22
C ASP A 100 3.51 -16.46 2.72
N GLY A 101 4.55 -16.45 1.90
CA GLY A 101 4.42 -16.63 0.46
C GLY A 101 4.73 -15.38 -0.38
N LEU A 102 5.15 -14.28 0.25
CA LEU A 102 5.80 -13.21 -0.50
C LEU A 102 7.17 -13.67 -0.98
N GLU A 103 7.46 -13.38 -2.23
CA GLU A 103 8.73 -13.66 -2.88
C GLU A 103 9.32 -12.36 -3.40
N LYS A 104 10.64 -12.34 -3.60
CA LYS A 104 11.30 -11.25 -4.33
C LYS A 104 10.65 -11.04 -5.70
N GLY A 105 10.53 -9.79 -6.13
CA GLY A 105 9.95 -9.43 -7.41
C GLY A 105 9.06 -8.19 -7.33
N VAL A 106 8.46 -7.85 -8.44
CA VAL A 106 7.60 -6.66 -8.55
C VAL A 106 6.16 -7.02 -8.24
N TYR A 107 5.56 -6.25 -7.34
CA TYR A 107 4.16 -6.34 -6.97
C TYR A 107 3.42 -5.06 -7.36
N VAL A 108 2.16 -5.20 -7.74
CA VAL A 108 1.24 -4.09 -7.90
C VAL A 108 0.25 -4.09 -6.74
N LEU A 109 0.19 -2.98 -6.03
CA LEU A 109 -0.87 -2.64 -5.09
C LEU A 109 -1.91 -1.82 -5.83
N THR A 110 -3.17 -2.25 -5.77
CA THR A 110 -4.31 -1.46 -6.24
C THR A 110 -5.35 -1.39 -5.15
N PHE A 111 -6.00 -0.26 -5.03
CA PHE A 111 -7.17 -0.08 -4.17
C PHE A 111 -8.03 1.06 -4.71
N TYR A 112 -9.26 1.14 -4.22
CA TYR A 112 -10.12 2.27 -4.51
C TYR A 112 -10.21 3.17 -3.29
N ALA A 113 -10.11 4.47 -3.54
CA ALA A 113 -10.23 5.48 -2.51
C ALA A 113 -11.26 6.53 -2.90
N LYS A 114 -12.10 6.95 -1.95
CA LYS A 114 -13.08 8.01 -2.10
C LYS A 114 -12.86 9.02 -0.98
N ALA A 115 -12.76 10.30 -1.32
CA ALA A 115 -12.60 11.36 -0.33
C ALA A 115 -13.88 12.18 -0.20
N LYS A 116 -14.17 12.64 1.01
CA LYS A 116 -15.27 13.58 1.27
C LYS A 116 -15.03 14.91 0.57
N GLU A 117 -13.76 15.33 0.48
CA GLU A 117 -13.36 16.61 -0.11
C GLU A 117 -12.27 16.39 -1.16
N ALA A 118 -12.31 17.19 -2.24
CA ALA A 118 -11.26 17.18 -3.25
C ALA A 118 -9.92 17.65 -2.66
N GLY A 119 -8.85 17.03 -3.08
CA GLY A 119 -7.50 17.37 -2.62
C GLY A 119 -7.02 16.55 -1.43
N ALA A 120 -7.87 15.76 -0.79
CA ALA A 120 -7.46 14.80 0.22
C ALA A 120 -6.40 13.83 -0.35
N GLN A 121 -5.47 13.40 0.50
CA GLN A 121 -4.38 12.53 0.09
C GLN A 121 -4.47 11.19 0.83
N VAL A 122 -4.29 10.12 0.08
CA VAL A 122 -4.12 8.78 0.62
C VAL A 122 -2.69 8.32 0.39
N GLY A 123 -2.12 7.68 1.41
CA GLY A 123 -0.79 7.10 1.33
C GLY A 123 -0.82 5.60 1.50
N ALA A 124 0.18 4.92 0.93
CA ALA A 124 0.39 3.50 1.15
C ALA A 124 1.88 3.18 1.23
N TYR A 125 2.23 2.18 2.04
CA TYR A 125 3.57 1.61 2.12
C TYR A 125 3.50 0.15 2.56
N ILE A 126 4.57 -0.59 2.29
CA ILE A 126 4.79 -1.94 2.83
C ILE A 126 6.04 -1.87 3.69
N LYS A 127 5.95 -2.35 4.92
CA LYS A 127 6.98 -2.17 5.94
C LYS A 127 7.20 -3.47 6.72
N GLN A 128 8.41 -3.66 7.20
CA GLN A 128 8.76 -4.71 8.17
C GLN A 128 7.91 -4.57 9.44
N THR A 129 7.46 -5.70 9.97
CA THR A 129 6.62 -5.74 11.18
C THR A 129 7.44 -5.55 12.45
N ASN A 130 8.55 -6.24 12.59
CA ASN A 130 9.45 -6.12 13.71
C ASN A 130 10.59 -5.16 13.37
N GLU A 131 10.70 -4.11 14.16
CA GLU A 131 11.78 -3.14 14.06
C GLU A 131 12.82 -3.48 15.13
N GLU A 132 14.05 -3.69 14.70
CA GLU A 132 15.18 -3.87 15.61
C GLU A 132 15.82 -2.51 15.91
N LYS A 133 16.44 -2.41 17.08
CA LYS A 133 17.26 -1.24 17.40
C LYS A 133 18.64 -1.45 16.79
N GLY A 134 19.03 -0.53 15.92
CA GLY A 134 20.41 -0.46 15.45
C GLY A 134 21.39 -0.07 16.56
N ASP A 135 22.67 -0.11 16.25
CA ASP A 135 23.78 0.22 17.20
C ASP A 135 23.69 1.62 17.76
N ASN A 136 23.02 2.54 17.08
CA ASN A 136 22.75 3.90 17.52
C ASN A 136 21.58 4.02 18.53
N GLY A 137 20.96 2.89 18.93
CA GLY A 137 19.81 2.79 19.83
C GLY A 137 18.49 3.25 19.23
N LYS A 138 18.45 3.62 17.94
CA LYS A 138 17.24 3.98 17.21
C LYS A 138 16.69 2.75 16.48
N TYR A 139 15.37 2.70 16.35
CA TYR A 139 14.74 1.66 15.53
C TYR A 139 15.06 1.87 14.06
N GLU A 140 15.61 0.87 13.44
CA GLU A 140 15.78 0.82 12.00
C GLU A 140 14.47 0.38 11.36
N THR A 141 13.92 1.27 10.56
CA THR A 141 12.64 1.05 9.91
C THR A 141 12.87 0.69 8.46
N THR A 142 12.55 -0.53 8.10
CA THR A 142 12.75 -1.05 6.75
C THR A 142 11.43 -1.09 5.98
N PHE A 143 11.41 -0.45 4.83
CA PHE A 143 10.28 -0.39 3.91
C PHE A 143 10.66 -1.00 2.57
N PHE A 144 9.71 -1.63 1.89
CA PHE A 144 9.89 -2.00 0.50
C PHE A 144 9.86 -0.77 -0.41
N MET A 145 10.74 -0.76 -1.41
CA MET A 145 10.93 0.38 -2.28
C MET A 145 9.83 0.47 -3.35
N ARG A 146 9.33 1.68 -3.58
CA ARG A 146 8.49 1.96 -4.74
C ARG A 146 9.33 1.86 -6.01
N ARG A 147 8.82 1.19 -7.03
CA ARG A 147 9.53 1.02 -8.29
C ARG A 147 9.66 2.30 -9.11
N ASP A 148 8.73 3.23 -8.94
CA ASP A 148 8.72 4.52 -9.65
C ASP A 148 9.53 5.61 -8.92
N TYR A 149 10.22 5.24 -7.84
CA TYR A 149 11.03 6.20 -7.10
C TYR A 149 12.39 6.39 -7.77
N ASP A 150 12.72 7.65 -7.99
CA ASP A 150 14.03 8.13 -8.42
C ASP A 150 14.40 9.31 -7.53
N ALA A 151 15.41 9.12 -6.69
CA ALA A 151 15.82 10.11 -5.71
C ALA A 151 16.34 11.41 -6.36
N ASP A 152 16.96 11.32 -7.53
CA ASP A 152 17.52 12.47 -8.22
C ASP A 152 16.44 13.24 -9.01
N ALA A 153 15.53 12.52 -9.67
CA ALA A 153 14.41 13.13 -10.38
C ALA A 153 13.28 13.59 -9.43
N GLN A 154 13.12 12.96 -8.27
CA GLN A 154 12.04 13.22 -7.32
C GLN A 154 12.55 13.45 -5.89
N PRO A 155 13.42 14.44 -5.65
CA PRO A 155 14.11 14.62 -4.36
C PRO A 155 13.16 14.91 -3.18
N ASN A 156 11.90 15.27 -3.47
CA ASN A 156 10.86 15.54 -2.47
C ASN A 156 9.92 14.35 -2.24
N ALA A 157 10.05 13.27 -3.02
CA ALA A 157 9.24 12.08 -2.88
C ALA A 157 9.90 11.05 -1.94
N SER A 158 9.07 10.29 -1.23
CA SER A 158 9.55 9.17 -0.42
C SER A 158 9.83 7.95 -1.29
N GLY A 159 10.95 7.27 -1.06
CA GLY A 159 11.27 5.99 -1.71
C GLY A 159 10.33 4.85 -1.28
N ALA A 160 9.70 4.97 -0.12
CA ALA A 160 8.85 3.94 0.47
C ALA A 160 7.37 4.23 0.32
N GLN A 161 6.94 5.44 0.68
CA GLN A 161 5.54 5.80 0.77
C GLN A 161 5.03 6.40 -0.54
N TYR A 162 3.95 5.84 -1.05
CA TYR A 162 3.21 6.41 -2.17
C TYR A 162 2.13 7.35 -1.65
N ASN A 163 2.02 8.53 -2.26
CA ASN A 163 1.03 9.56 -1.93
C ASN A 163 0.19 9.87 -3.14
N PHE A 164 -1.11 9.68 -3.02
CA PHE A 164 -2.06 9.94 -4.08
C PHE A 164 -3.05 11.03 -3.67
N LYS A 165 -3.19 12.06 -4.50
CA LYS A 165 -4.14 13.14 -4.30
C LYS A 165 -5.45 12.83 -5.02
N ILE A 166 -6.55 12.70 -4.27
CA ILE A 166 -7.88 12.47 -4.82
C ILE A 166 -8.41 13.79 -5.38
N LYS A 167 -8.68 13.83 -6.69
CA LYS A 167 -9.04 15.05 -7.40
C LYS A 167 -10.53 15.43 -7.29
N GLU A 168 -11.40 14.42 -7.20
CA GLU A 168 -12.85 14.59 -7.20
C GLU A 168 -13.44 14.10 -5.87
N ALA A 169 -14.20 14.96 -5.19
CA ALA A 169 -14.91 14.60 -3.97
C ALA A 169 -16.04 13.60 -4.26
N GLY A 170 -16.28 12.68 -3.34
CA GLY A 170 -17.39 11.72 -3.40
C GLY A 170 -17.25 10.63 -4.49
N LYS A 171 -16.15 10.60 -5.23
CA LYS A 171 -15.95 9.65 -6.33
C LYS A 171 -14.89 8.61 -5.99
N TRP A 172 -15.20 7.34 -6.21
CA TRP A 172 -14.23 6.27 -6.11
C TRP A 172 -13.16 6.40 -7.19
N THR A 173 -11.92 6.46 -6.79
CA THR A 173 -10.77 6.62 -7.66
C THR A 173 -9.82 5.46 -7.44
N LYS A 174 -9.41 4.80 -8.52
CA LYS A 174 -8.43 3.71 -8.46
C LYS A 174 -7.04 4.27 -8.20
N VAL A 175 -6.39 3.74 -7.18
CA VAL A 175 -4.97 3.98 -6.87
C VAL A 175 -4.16 2.78 -7.32
N VAL A 176 -3.01 3.03 -7.94
CA VAL A 176 -2.11 1.98 -8.42
C VAL A 176 -0.70 2.38 -8.04
N VAL A 177 0.02 1.48 -7.38
CA VAL A 177 1.43 1.67 -7.05
C VAL A 177 2.19 0.35 -7.19
N TYR A 178 3.43 0.41 -7.66
CA TYR A 178 4.31 -0.74 -7.81
C TYR A 178 5.39 -0.71 -6.73
N TYR A 179 5.58 -1.85 -6.07
CA TYR A 179 6.66 -2.08 -5.12
C TYR A 179 7.63 -3.11 -5.67
N ASP A 180 8.91 -2.86 -5.52
CA ASP A 180 9.95 -3.86 -5.74
C ASP A 180 10.23 -4.56 -4.41
N MET A 181 9.68 -5.76 -4.25
CA MET A 181 9.85 -6.55 -3.03
C MET A 181 11.25 -7.20 -2.94
N SER A 182 12.11 -6.93 -3.91
CA SER A 182 13.53 -7.32 -3.85
C SER A 182 14.40 -6.23 -3.21
N LYS A 183 13.86 -5.02 -3.02
CA LYS A 183 14.62 -3.86 -2.56
C LYS A 183 13.95 -3.16 -1.39
N VAL A 184 14.77 -2.67 -0.48
CA VAL A 184 14.32 -1.97 0.72
C VAL A 184 15.04 -0.63 0.91
N VAL A 185 14.39 0.26 1.65
CA VAL A 185 14.95 1.53 2.12
C VAL A 185 14.70 1.67 3.63
N ASN A 186 15.63 2.26 4.34
CA ASN A 186 15.58 2.36 5.79
C ASN A 186 14.78 3.54 6.34
N ALA A 187 14.16 4.35 5.48
CA ALA A 187 13.37 5.48 5.92
C ALA A 187 12.29 5.88 4.91
N ILE A 188 11.24 6.56 5.40
CA ILE A 188 10.22 7.20 4.55
C ILE A 188 10.68 8.59 4.07
N ASN A 189 11.84 9.06 4.44
CA ASN A 189 12.29 10.42 4.16
C ASN A 189 12.58 10.64 2.68
N SER A 190 12.35 11.86 2.22
CA SER A 190 12.80 12.29 0.90
C SER A 190 14.24 12.81 0.96
N LYS A 191 14.93 12.86 -0.20
CA LYS A 191 16.28 13.40 -0.31
C LYS A 191 16.34 14.89 0.08
N LYS A 192 15.24 15.63 -0.01
CA LYS A 192 15.15 17.01 0.48
C LYS A 192 15.26 17.13 1.98
N SER A 193 14.62 16.22 2.73
CA SER A 193 14.68 16.19 4.19
C SER A 193 15.87 15.40 4.73
N ASN A 194 16.49 14.58 3.89
CA ASN A 194 17.68 13.82 4.17
C ASN A 194 18.54 13.77 2.90
N PRO A 195 19.48 14.72 2.71
CA PRO A 195 20.34 14.79 1.52
C PRO A 195 21.23 13.56 1.35
N ASP A 196 21.57 12.92 2.47
CA ASP A 196 22.40 11.69 2.50
C ASP A 196 21.55 10.41 2.35
N LEU A 197 20.30 10.55 1.98
CA LEU A 197 19.44 9.39 1.73
C LEU A 197 20.02 8.59 0.56
N GLU A 198 20.68 7.52 0.89
CA GLU A 198 21.02 6.48 -0.06
C GLU A 198 19.75 5.68 -0.30
N VAL A 199 19.25 5.72 -1.53
CA VAL A 199 18.24 4.79 -2.01
C VAL A 199 19.02 3.55 -2.43
N ASP A 200 19.47 2.84 -1.42
CA ASP A 200 20.34 1.70 -1.64
C ASP A 200 19.59 0.59 -2.33
N ASP A 201 20.26 0.00 -3.28
CA ASP A 201 20.01 -1.33 -3.81
C ASP A 201 20.21 -2.42 -2.74
N VAL A 202 19.75 -2.16 -1.52
CA VAL A 202 19.80 -3.15 -0.45
C VAL A 202 18.78 -4.22 -0.78
N ASP A 203 19.28 -5.41 -1.03
CA ASP A 203 18.43 -6.57 -1.27
C ASP A 203 17.57 -6.84 -0.04
N ALA A 204 16.29 -7.04 -0.28
CA ALA A 204 15.40 -7.47 0.78
C ALA A 204 15.84 -8.83 1.32
N ASP A 205 15.96 -8.92 2.64
CA ASP A 205 16.16 -10.17 3.34
C ASP A 205 14.88 -11.02 3.28
N ASP A 206 15.03 -12.34 3.22
CA ASP A 206 13.91 -13.28 3.28
C ASP A 206 13.10 -13.16 4.59
N ALA A 207 13.73 -12.75 5.68
CA ALA A 207 13.07 -12.50 6.96
C ALA A 207 12.08 -11.33 6.85
N ILE A 208 12.43 -10.26 6.12
CA ILE A 208 11.56 -9.10 5.89
C ILE A 208 10.33 -9.49 5.06
N LEU A 209 10.54 -10.34 4.04
CA LEU A 209 9.44 -10.85 3.21
C LEU A 209 8.43 -11.69 4.00
N LYS A 210 8.88 -12.37 5.05
CA LYS A 210 8.02 -13.21 5.90
C LYS A 210 7.34 -12.44 7.03
N ASP A 211 7.83 -11.24 7.35
CA ASP A 211 7.33 -10.46 8.49
C ASP A 211 7.19 -8.98 8.12
N CYS A 212 6.22 -8.69 7.27
CA CYS A 212 5.88 -7.33 6.85
C CYS A 212 4.38 -7.09 6.84
N TYR A 213 3.99 -5.84 6.73
CA TYR A 213 2.60 -5.43 6.63
C TYR A 213 2.42 -4.32 5.59
N LEU A 214 1.24 -4.33 4.95
CA LEU A 214 0.71 -3.22 4.18
C LEU A 214 0.08 -2.22 5.14
N ALA A 215 0.33 -0.93 4.93
CA ALA A 215 -0.40 0.15 5.58
C ALA A 215 -1.00 1.09 4.54
N ILE A 216 -2.24 1.53 4.80
CA ILE A 216 -2.94 2.56 4.03
C ILE A 216 -3.44 3.62 5.00
N LEU A 217 -3.15 4.88 4.72
CA LEU A 217 -3.43 6.00 5.62
C LEU A 217 -3.95 7.22 4.87
N SER A 218 -4.72 8.06 5.56
CA SER A 218 -5.03 9.39 5.05
C SER A 218 -3.87 10.32 5.39
N GLN A 219 -3.36 11.03 4.38
CA GLN A 219 -2.26 12.00 4.56
C GLN A 219 -2.74 13.45 4.71
N SER A 220 -4.03 13.67 4.56
CA SER A 220 -4.59 15.02 4.68
C SER A 220 -4.99 15.30 6.11
N LYS A 221 -4.42 16.34 6.69
CA LYS A 221 -4.96 16.92 7.92
C LYS A 221 -6.37 17.43 7.62
N GLY A 222 -7.34 16.94 8.39
CA GLY A 222 -8.75 17.28 8.20
C GLY A 222 -9.46 16.52 7.07
N GLY A 223 -8.77 15.61 6.36
CA GLY A 223 -9.37 14.81 5.29
C GLY A 223 -10.10 13.58 5.81
N VAL A 224 -11.18 13.22 5.13
CA VAL A 224 -11.90 11.97 5.32
C VAL A 224 -11.77 11.14 4.05
N VAL A 225 -11.27 9.90 4.18
CA VAL A 225 -11.05 8.99 3.06
C VAL A 225 -11.66 7.63 3.38
N GLU A 226 -12.40 7.07 2.43
CA GLU A 226 -12.87 5.69 2.44
C GLU A 226 -11.99 4.86 1.50
N ILE A 227 -11.66 3.62 1.88
CA ILE A 227 -10.79 2.71 1.14
C ILE A 227 -11.51 1.38 0.96
N SER A 228 -11.50 0.84 -0.25
CA SER A 228 -12.08 -0.47 -0.57
C SER A 228 -11.30 -1.20 -1.66
N ASP A 229 -11.60 -2.48 -1.84
CA ASP A 229 -11.12 -3.36 -2.92
C ASP A 229 -9.58 -3.36 -3.05
N VAL A 230 -8.92 -3.74 -1.97
CA VAL A 230 -7.45 -3.71 -1.86
C VAL A 230 -6.86 -5.00 -2.41
N VAL A 231 -6.00 -4.89 -3.41
CA VAL A 231 -5.35 -6.02 -4.08
C VAL A 231 -3.84 -5.81 -4.11
N LEU A 232 -3.08 -6.77 -3.65
CA LEU A 232 -1.62 -6.85 -3.80
C LEU A 232 -1.27 -8.15 -4.51
N ARG A 233 -0.62 -8.07 -5.66
CA ARG A 233 -0.25 -9.26 -6.43
C ARG A 233 1.09 -9.09 -7.11
N LYS A 234 1.84 -10.20 -7.23
CA LYS A 234 3.09 -10.26 -7.99
C LYS A 234 2.79 -10.09 -9.48
N VAL A 235 3.59 -9.28 -10.16
CA VAL A 235 3.45 -9.02 -11.62
C VAL A 235 4.72 -9.36 -12.38
N LYS A 236 5.84 -9.52 -11.68
CA LYS A 236 7.12 -9.91 -12.28
C LYS A 236 8.07 -10.50 -11.23
#